data_475c68d5406db5bed8de94d928d22dc9
#
_entry.id   475c68d5406db5bed8de94d928d22dc9
#
_cell.length_a   1.000
_cell.length_b   1.000
_cell.length_c   1.000
_cell.angle_alpha   90.00
_cell.angle_beta   90.00
_cell.angle_gamma   90.00
#
_symmetry.space_group_name_H-M   'P 1'
#
loop_
_entity.id
_entity.type
_entity.pdbx_description
1 polymer ?
#
loop_
_entity_poly.entity_id
_entity_poly.type
_entity_poly.pdbx_seq_one_letter_code
_entity_poly.pdbx_strand_id
1 'polypeptide(L)'
;MKILLIGESCEDEYVYGICSRICPEAAAICFKSNGHTETRGGMTANVLANIQSLYPSADVEVVTNTSTITKRRFVDLRYNTIVFREDHADSCDRGEFDKVSFEEYDAIVISDYCKGFLTEQDIQYISSQGGSEAPQFIDTKKKLGGFLNGIDFVKINQEEYNANVSNLEDILDSCKNLIVTCGREGSIHHT
;
A
#
# COMPACT_ATOMS: atom_id res chain seq x y z
N MET A 1 -16.29 0.05 -16.23
CA MET A 1 -15.37 -0.90 -15.57
C MET A 1 -15.53 -0.71 -14.09
N LYS A 2 -15.94 -1.77 -13.39
CA LYS A 2 -16.13 -1.80 -11.94
C LYS A 2 -14.89 -2.48 -11.32
N ILE A 3 -14.20 -1.79 -10.43
CA ILE A 3 -12.96 -2.27 -9.81
C ILE A 3 -13.18 -2.42 -8.32
N LEU A 4 -12.77 -3.57 -7.77
CA LEU A 4 -12.69 -3.78 -6.33
C LEU A 4 -11.27 -3.48 -5.86
N LEU A 5 -11.12 -2.54 -4.93
CA LEU A 5 -9.85 -2.18 -4.31
C LEU A 5 -9.87 -2.56 -2.82
N ILE A 6 -8.99 -3.46 -2.41
CA ILE A 6 -8.95 -4.01 -1.04
C ILE A 6 -7.60 -3.72 -0.41
N GLY A 7 -7.58 -3.26 0.84
CA GLY A 7 -6.33 -3.09 1.60
C GLY A 7 -6.39 -2.03 2.67
N GLU A 8 -5.27 -1.81 3.36
CA GLU A 8 -5.18 -0.81 4.41
C GLU A 8 -5.11 0.59 3.84
N SER A 9 -5.85 1.52 4.47
CA SER A 9 -5.76 2.97 4.25
C SER A 9 -5.16 3.66 5.46
N CYS A 10 -4.46 4.76 5.23
CA CYS A 10 -3.96 5.63 6.29
C CYS A 10 -4.14 7.10 5.94
N GLU A 11 -3.99 7.95 6.95
CA GLU A 11 -3.85 9.38 6.79
C GLU A 11 -2.36 9.76 6.84
N ASP A 12 -1.86 10.33 5.75
CA ASP A 12 -0.53 10.94 5.68
C ASP A 12 -0.65 12.42 6.04
N GLU A 13 -0.28 12.77 7.28
CA GLU A 13 -0.27 14.15 7.77
C GLU A 13 1.12 14.78 7.56
N TYR A 14 1.14 16.01 7.03
CA TYR A 14 2.35 16.80 6.84
C TYR A 14 2.24 18.07 7.70
N VAL A 15 3.02 18.12 8.77
CA VAL A 15 3.11 19.29 9.67
C VAL A 15 4.30 20.15 9.24
N TYR A 16 4.03 21.36 8.83
CA TYR A 16 5.06 22.26 8.31
C TYR A 16 5.62 23.17 9.40
N GLY A 17 6.93 23.42 9.33
CA GLY A 17 7.62 24.25 10.32
C GLY A 17 9.07 24.51 9.98
N ILE A 18 9.85 24.92 10.97
CA ILE A 18 11.27 25.24 10.83
C ILE A 18 12.07 24.61 11.97
N CYS A 19 13.20 23.96 11.63
CA CYS A 19 14.19 23.45 12.56
C CYS A 19 15.34 24.45 12.72
N SER A 20 15.20 25.43 13.59
CA SER A 20 16.17 26.54 13.67
C SER A 20 17.30 26.32 14.65
N ARG A 21 17.21 25.37 15.58
CA ARG A 21 18.20 25.12 16.63
C ARG A 21 18.18 23.68 17.13
N ILE A 22 19.25 23.30 17.80
CA ILE A 22 19.31 22.08 18.63
C ILE A 22 18.69 22.38 20.00
N CYS A 23 18.03 21.40 20.58
CA CYS A 23 17.51 21.49 21.95
C CYS A 23 18.66 21.63 22.95
N PRO A 24 18.61 22.57 23.91
CA PRO A 24 19.68 22.70 24.90
C PRO A 24 19.71 21.56 25.91
N GLU A 25 18.61 20.81 26.07
CA GLU A 25 18.42 19.75 27.06
C GLU A 25 18.78 18.37 26.51
N ALA A 26 18.88 18.21 25.18
CA ALA A 26 19.14 16.93 24.53
C ALA A 26 19.71 17.15 23.12
N ALA A 27 20.39 16.14 22.57
CA ALA A 27 20.84 16.12 21.18
C ALA A 27 19.66 15.89 20.20
N ALA A 28 18.68 16.78 20.25
CA ALA A 28 17.46 16.72 19.48
C ALA A 28 17.21 18.03 18.72
N ILE A 29 16.53 17.95 17.58
CA ILE A 29 16.15 19.10 16.77
C ILE A 29 14.93 19.78 17.40
N CYS A 30 14.96 21.10 17.54
CA CYS A 30 13.78 21.89 17.90
C CYS A 30 13.00 22.25 16.62
N PHE A 31 11.86 21.60 16.45
CA PHE A 31 10.92 21.91 15.38
C PHE A 31 9.89 22.93 15.86
N LYS A 32 9.78 24.04 15.18
CA LYS A 32 8.76 25.07 15.42
C LYS A 32 7.72 25.01 14.30
N SER A 33 6.53 24.47 14.61
CA SER A 33 5.40 24.47 13.67
C SER A 33 4.97 25.89 13.33
N ASN A 34 4.55 26.12 12.11
CA ASN A 34 3.90 27.35 11.66
C ASN A 34 2.36 27.29 11.74
N GLY A 35 1.81 26.17 12.24
CA GLY A 35 0.37 25.94 12.35
C GLY A 35 -0.28 25.37 11.07
N HIS A 36 0.47 25.21 9.99
CA HIS A 36 -0.04 24.60 8.76
C HIS A 36 0.13 23.09 8.80
N THR A 37 -0.95 22.35 8.50
CA THR A 37 -0.97 20.91 8.36
C THR A 37 -1.76 20.54 7.12
N GLU A 38 -1.23 19.63 6.32
CA GLU A 38 -1.93 18.99 5.20
C GLU A 38 -2.17 17.52 5.51
N THR A 39 -3.36 17.02 5.18
CA THR A 39 -3.69 15.59 5.29
C THR A 39 -4.01 15.04 3.90
N ARG A 40 -3.45 13.88 3.58
CA ARG A 40 -3.66 13.17 2.32
C ARG A 40 -3.95 11.70 2.62
N GLY A 41 -4.75 11.07 1.75
CA GLY A 41 -4.93 9.62 1.82
C GLY A 41 -3.64 8.89 1.42
N GLY A 42 -3.22 7.95 2.25
CA GLY A 42 -2.09 7.06 1.98
C GLY A 42 -2.52 5.60 1.80
N MET A 43 -1.57 4.71 1.45
CA MET A 43 -1.81 3.29 1.19
C MET A 43 -2.91 3.09 0.13
N THR A 44 -3.96 2.32 0.41
CA THR A 44 -5.09 2.07 -0.50
C THR A 44 -5.77 3.36 -0.96
N ALA A 45 -5.90 4.37 -0.11
CA ALA A 45 -6.46 5.65 -0.52
C ALA A 45 -5.62 6.37 -1.58
N ASN A 46 -4.28 6.22 -1.56
CA ASN A 46 -3.41 6.71 -2.63
C ASN A 46 -3.57 5.89 -3.93
N VAL A 47 -3.75 4.57 -3.83
CA VAL A 47 -4.04 3.70 -4.99
C VAL A 47 -5.35 4.11 -5.65
N LEU A 48 -6.40 4.36 -4.85
CA LEU A 48 -7.69 4.89 -5.34
C LEU A 48 -7.50 6.19 -6.13
N ALA A 49 -6.78 7.15 -5.57
CA ALA A 49 -6.52 8.43 -6.23
C ALA A 49 -5.77 8.27 -7.56
N ASN A 50 -4.82 7.33 -7.64
CA ASN A 50 -4.10 7.01 -8.86
C ASN A 50 -5.01 6.36 -9.91
N ILE A 51 -5.84 5.39 -9.53
CA ILE A 51 -6.81 4.75 -10.45
C ILE A 51 -7.76 5.81 -11.01
N GLN A 52 -8.36 6.64 -10.15
CA GLN A 52 -9.30 7.69 -10.56
C GLN A 52 -8.64 8.75 -11.45
N SER A 53 -7.36 9.06 -11.24
CA SER A 53 -6.61 9.98 -12.08
C SER A 53 -6.34 9.42 -13.49
N LEU A 54 -5.99 8.13 -13.57
CA LEU A 54 -5.70 7.45 -14.82
C LEU A 54 -6.97 7.06 -15.59
N TYR A 55 -8.03 6.70 -14.89
CA TYR A 55 -9.28 6.25 -15.46
C TYR A 55 -10.49 6.86 -14.70
N PRO A 56 -10.82 8.15 -14.94
CA PRO A 56 -11.86 8.88 -14.20
C PRO A 56 -13.28 8.27 -14.30
N SER A 57 -13.54 7.44 -15.31
CA SER A 57 -14.84 6.76 -15.49
C SER A 57 -14.89 5.38 -14.82
N ALA A 58 -13.85 4.95 -14.11
CA ALA A 58 -13.90 3.71 -13.35
C ALA A 58 -14.82 3.86 -12.14
N ASP A 59 -15.67 2.88 -11.92
CA ASP A 59 -16.42 2.70 -10.68
C ASP A 59 -15.56 1.88 -9.74
N VAL A 60 -15.02 2.50 -8.69
CA VAL A 60 -14.09 1.86 -7.76
C VAL A 60 -14.75 1.71 -6.39
N GLU A 61 -15.04 0.48 -6.03
CA GLU A 61 -15.48 0.14 -4.67
C GLU A 61 -14.26 -0.18 -3.81
N VAL A 62 -14.22 0.38 -2.58
CA VAL A 62 -13.06 0.24 -1.66
C VAL A 62 -13.47 -0.51 -0.41
N VAL A 63 -12.75 -1.59 -0.10
CA VAL A 63 -12.86 -2.34 1.16
C VAL A 63 -11.59 -2.11 1.97
N THR A 64 -11.70 -1.33 3.03
CA THR A 64 -10.55 -0.89 3.85
C THR A 64 -10.87 -0.86 5.33
N ASN A 65 -9.84 -0.67 6.18
CA ASN A 65 -9.98 -0.55 7.63
C ASN A 65 -10.87 0.64 8.03
N THR A 66 -11.61 0.46 9.10
CA THR A 66 -12.43 1.52 9.73
C THR A 66 -11.65 2.31 10.77
N SER A 67 -10.61 1.72 11.37
CA SER A 67 -9.71 2.38 12.31
C SER A 67 -8.71 3.26 11.56
N THR A 68 -8.45 4.47 12.07
CA THR A 68 -7.52 5.40 11.43
C THR A 68 -6.08 5.04 11.77
N ILE A 69 -5.26 4.77 10.75
CA ILE A 69 -3.80 4.71 10.83
C ILE A 69 -3.27 6.07 10.41
N THR A 70 -2.43 6.72 11.23
CA THR A 70 -1.88 8.05 10.90
C THR A 70 -0.36 7.99 10.79
N LYS A 71 0.17 8.59 9.72
CA LYS A 71 1.61 8.75 9.48
C LYS A 71 1.91 10.25 9.40
N ARG A 72 2.35 10.81 10.51
CA ARG A 72 2.64 12.24 10.62
C ARG A 72 4.09 12.53 10.28
N ARG A 73 4.31 13.42 9.32
CA ARG A 73 5.63 13.87 8.86
C ARG A 73 5.84 15.33 9.20
N PHE A 74 6.94 15.62 9.87
CA PHE A 74 7.34 17.00 10.19
C PHE A 74 8.31 17.49 9.11
N VAL A 75 7.92 18.56 8.39
CA VAL A 75 8.63 19.04 7.20
C VAL A 75 9.29 20.39 7.51
N ASP A 76 10.63 20.46 7.39
CA ASP A 76 11.35 21.74 7.45
C ASP A 76 11.18 22.47 6.13
N LEU A 77 10.47 23.62 6.18
CA LEU A 77 10.16 24.45 5.02
C LEU A 77 11.39 25.05 4.32
N ARG A 78 12.52 25.23 5.03
CA ARG A 78 13.73 25.80 4.43
C ARG A 78 14.39 24.88 3.42
N TYR A 79 14.30 23.57 3.66
CA TYR A 79 14.96 22.55 2.85
C TYR A 79 13.98 21.60 2.18
N ASN A 80 12.67 21.78 2.43
CA ASN A 80 11.60 20.91 1.96
C ASN A 80 11.90 19.42 2.23
N THR A 81 12.33 19.12 3.46
CA THR A 81 12.75 17.79 3.88
C THR A 81 12.00 17.34 5.13
N ILE A 82 11.70 16.04 5.20
CA ILE A 82 11.13 15.41 6.40
C ILE A 82 12.24 15.29 7.44
N VAL A 83 12.04 15.87 8.61
CA VAL A 83 13.00 15.84 9.71
C VAL A 83 12.64 14.83 10.79
N PHE A 84 11.37 14.46 10.87
CA PHE A 84 10.86 13.46 11.80
C PHE A 84 9.57 12.85 11.24
N ARG A 85 9.32 11.58 11.53
CA ARG A 85 8.07 10.90 11.24
C ARG A 85 7.58 10.21 12.51
N GLU A 86 6.30 10.37 12.78
CA GLU A 86 5.56 9.68 13.82
C GLU A 86 4.55 8.74 13.18
N ASP A 87 4.60 7.47 13.52
CA ASP A 87 3.58 6.48 13.11
C ASP A 87 2.66 6.25 14.31
N HIS A 88 1.40 6.62 14.17
CA HIS A 88 0.36 6.47 15.19
C HIS A 88 -0.64 5.42 14.74
N ALA A 89 -1.01 4.48 15.66
CA ALA A 89 -1.93 3.37 15.41
C ALA A 89 -1.55 2.59 14.12
N ASP A 90 -0.30 2.07 14.06
CA ASP A 90 0.26 1.43 12.86
C ASP A 90 -0.22 -0.03 12.66
N SER A 91 -1.44 -0.32 13.08
CA SER A 91 -2.13 -1.61 12.88
C SER A 91 -3.64 -1.39 12.84
N CYS A 92 -4.37 -2.33 12.26
CA CYS A 92 -5.82 -2.32 12.21
C CYS A 92 -6.39 -3.74 12.38
N ASP A 93 -7.70 -3.82 12.61
CA ASP A 93 -8.42 -5.08 12.67
C ASP A 93 -8.50 -5.72 11.27
N ARG A 94 -8.62 -7.07 11.27
CA ARG A 94 -8.82 -7.85 10.06
C ARG A 94 -10.11 -7.44 9.35
N GLY A 95 -10.07 -7.37 8.02
CA GLY A 95 -11.22 -7.11 7.17
C GLY A 95 -12.24 -8.27 7.16
N GLU A 96 -13.48 -7.94 6.81
CA GLU A 96 -14.55 -8.92 6.57
C GLU A 96 -14.87 -8.94 5.08
N PHE A 97 -14.80 -10.13 4.45
CA PHE A 97 -14.94 -10.29 3.00
C PHE A 97 -16.14 -11.13 2.59
N ASP A 98 -16.85 -11.75 3.54
CA ASP A 98 -17.97 -12.68 3.29
C ASP A 98 -19.17 -12.03 2.60
N LYS A 99 -19.27 -10.69 2.63
CA LYS A 99 -20.37 -9.93 2.04
C LYS A 99 -20.02 -9.32 0.68
N VAL A 100 -18.81 -9.57 0.18
CA VAL A 100 -18.34 -9.03 -1.09
C VAL A 100 -18.76 -9.95 -2.23
N SER A 101 -19.47 -9.42 -3.21
CA SER A 101 -19.88 -10.15 -4.44
C SER A 101 -18.77 -9.99 -5.49
N PHE A 102 -17.72 -10.80 -5.38
CA PHE A 102 -16.50 -10.69 -6.20
C PHE A 102 -16.76 -10.80 -7.71
N GLU A 103 -17.78 -11.54 -8.11
CA GLU A 103 -18.16 -11.75 -9.51
C GLU A 103 -18.70 -10.51 -10.21
N GLU A 104 -19.03 -9.45 -9.46
CA GLU A 104 -19.52 -8.19 -10.01
C GLU A 104 -18.42 -7.26 -10.55
N TYR A 105 -17.14 -7.60 -10.31
CA TYR A 105 -16.02 -6.70 -10.63
C TYR A 105 -15.26 -7.16 -11.88
N ASP A 106 -14.91 -6.19 -12.70
CA ASP A 106 -14.09 -6.37 -13.90
C ASP A 106 -12.59 -6.53 -13.57
N ALA A 107 -12.16 -6.10 -12.38
CA ALA A 107 -10.80 -6.27 -11.87
C ALA A 107 -10.77 -6.20 -10.34
N ILE A 108 -9.80 -6.89 -9.72
CA ILE A 108 -9.54 -6.85 -8.27
C ILE A 108 -8.12 -6.35 -8.04
N VAL A 109 -7.98 -5.34 -7.17
CA VAL A 109 -6.69 -4.76 -6.78
C VAL A 109 -6.50 -4.91 -5.27
N ILE A 110 -5.44 -5.57 -4.85
CA ILE A 110 -5.08 -5.78 -3.43
C ILE A 110 -3.86 -4.93 -3.10
N SER A 111 -3.99 -4.07 -2.08
CA SER A 111 -2.94 -3.17 -1.58
C SER A 111 -2.64 -3.49 -0.12
N ASP A 112 -1.73 -4.43 0.13
CA ASP A 112 -1.44 -5.01 1.44
C ASP A 112 -0.15 -4.42 2.03
N TYR A 113 -0.31 -3.60 3.05
CA TYR A 113 0.80 -2.98 3.80
C TYR A 113 1.17 -3.72 5.09
N CYS A 114 0.61 -4.92 5.30
CA CYS A 114 0.84 -5.74 6.50
C CYS A 114 0.49 -5.02 7.81
N LYS A 115 -0.62 -4.28 7.85
CA LYS A 115 -1.10 -3.61 9.06
C LYS A 115 -2.17 -4.42 9.80
N GLY A 116 -2.49 -5.61 9.32
CA GLY A 116 -3.40 -6.56 9.95
C GLY A 116 -4.71 -6.76 9.21
N PHE A 117 -5.03 -5.96 8.19
CA PHE A 117 -6.29 -6.03 7.46
C PHE A 117 -6.46 -7.34 6.67
N LEU A 118 -5.35 -7.83 6.08
CA LEU A 118 -5.33 -9.05 5.27
C LEU A 118 -4.37 -10.09 5.84
N THR A 119 -4.84 -11.32 6.01
CA THR A 119 -3.99 -12.51 6.19
C THR A 119 -3.66 -13.15 4.84
N GLU A 120 -2.72 -14.10 4.80
CA GLU A 120 -2.45 -14.90 3.60
C GLU A 120 -3.69 -15.70 3.16
N GLN A 121 -4.46 -16.22 4.14
CA GLN A 121 -5.70 -16.94 3.88
C GLN A 121 -6.77 -16.03 3.26
N ASP A 122 -6.83 -14.75 3.66
CA ASP A 122 -7.75 -13.80 3.05
C ASP A 122 -7.40 -13.51 1.60
N ILE A 123 -6.12 -13.31 1.31
CA ILE A 123 -5.64 -13.11 -0.06
C ILE A 123 -5.97 -14.33 -0.92
N GLN A 124 -5.71 -15.54 -0.42
CA GLN A 124 -6.04 -16.79 -1.12
C GLN A 124 -7.55 -16.95 -1.32
N TYR A 125 -8.36 -16.59 -0.32
CA TYR A 125 -9.82 -16.59 -0.44
C TYR A 125 -10.28 -15.61 -1.52
N ILE A 126 -9.85 -14.35 -1.47
CA ILE A 126 -10.18 -13.32 -2.46
C ILE A 126 -9.79 -13.78 -3.87
N SER A 127 -8.57 -14.31 -4.03
CA SER A 127 -8.08 -14.82 -5.30
C SER A 127 -8.96 -15.95 -5.85
N SER A 128 -9.47 -16.83 -5.00
CA SER A 128 -10.36 -17.94 -5.41
C SER A 128 -11.77 -17.51 -5.78
N GLN A 129 -12.23 -16.31 -5.30
CA GLN A 129 -13.57 -15.80 -5.55
C GLN A 129 -13.67 -14.93 -6.80
N GLY A 130 -12.57 -14.35 -7.27
CA GLY A 130 -12.55 -13.56 -8.51
C GLY A 130 -13.04 -14.39 -9.69
N GLY A 131 -13.86 -13.78 -10.56
CA GLY A 131 -14.31 -14.41 -11.80
C GLY A 131 -13.11 -14.82 -12.66
N SER A 132 -13.23 -15.91 -13.43
CA SER A 132 -12.12 -16.45 -14.23
C SER A 132 -11.55 -15.48 -15.27
N GLU A 133 -12.23 -14.36 -15.53
CA GLU A 133 -11.83 -13.34 -16.51
C GLU A 133 -11.41 -12.01 -15.86
N ALA A 134 -11.70 -11.79 -14.55
CA ALA A 134 -11.35 -10.58 -13.86
C ALA A 134 -9.86 -10.60 -13.43
N PRO A 135 -8.97 -9.80 -14.03
CA PRO A 135 -7.57 -9.80 -13.65
C PRO A 135 -7.38 -9.33 -12.20
N GLN A 136 -6.47 -10.01 -11.51
CA GLN A 136 -6.16 -9.76 -10.11
C GLN A 136 -4.74 -9.23 -9.94
N PHE A 137 -4.63 -8.12 -9.23
CA PHE A 137 -3.38 -7.41 -8.97
C PHE A 137 -3.11 -7.34 -7.48
N ILE A 138 -1.86 -7.54 -7.06
CA ILE A 138 -1.45 -7.37 -5.67
C ILE A 138 -0.14 -6.59 -5.54
N ASP A 139 -0.10 -5.64 -4.61
CA ASP A 139 1.10 -5.06 -4.01
C ASP A 139 1.11 -5.46 -2.54
N THR A 140 2.05 -6.29 -2.11
CA THR A 140 2.11 -6.79 -0.73
C THR A 140 3.48 -6.65 -0.11
N LYS A 141 3.50 -6.41 1.20
CA LYS A 141 4.71 -6.44 2.04
C LYS A 141 4.96 -7.80 2.68
N LYS A 142 4.08 -8.78 2.44
CA LYS A 142 4.29 -10.15 2.93
C LYS A 142 5.44 -10.83 2.19
N LYS A 143 6.06 -11.79 2.85
CA LYS A 143 6.95 -12.73 2.15
C LYS A 143 6.13 -13.52 1.14
N LEU A 144 6.56 -13.52 -0.12
CA LEU A 144 5.83 -14.15 -1.21
C LEU A 144 5.81 -15.69 -1.05
N GLY A 145 4.73 -16.32 -1.45
CA GLY A 145 4.51 -17.77 -1.31
C GLY A 145 3.22 -18.25 -1.95
N GLY A 146 2.81 -19.47 -1.61
CA GLY A 146 1.67 -20.15 -2.23
C GLY A 146 0.31 -19.45 -2.09
N PHE A 147 0.15 -18.46 -1.21
CA PHE A 147 -1.07 -17.66 -1.11
C PHE A 147 -1.33 -16.77 -2.35
N LEU A 148 -0.33 -16.64 -3.22
CA LEU A 148 -0.44 -15.90 -4.49
C LEU A 148 -1.07 -16.70 -5.62
N ASN A 149 -1.38 -17.97 -5.40
CA ASN A 149 -2.02 -18.80 -6.42
C ASN A 149 -3.34 -18.18 -6.89
N GLY A 150 -3.44 -17.98 -8.21
CA GLY A 150 -4.60 -17.34 -8.85
C GLY A 150 -4.46 -15.85 -9.06
N ILE A 151 -3.45 -15.20 -8.48
CA ILE A 151 -3.13 -13.79 -8.75
C ILE A 151 -2.45 -13.66 -10.13
N ASP A 152 -2.95 -12.75 -10.96
CA ASP A 152 -2.39 -12.54 -12.30
C ASP A 152 -1.14 -11.66 -12.28
N PHE A 153 -1.11 -10.64 -11.44
CA PHE A 153 -0.03 -9.65 -11.38
C PHE A 153 0.39 -9.40 -9.93
N VAL A 154 1.62 -9.74 -9.61
CA VAL A 154 2.26 -9.42 -8.32
C VAL A 154 3.26 -8.29 -8.54
N LYS A 155 3.10 -7.18 -7.84
CA LYS A 155 4.04 -6.05 -7.85
C LYS A 155 4.77 -5.97 -6.52
N ILE A 156 6.08 -5.87 -6.58
CA ILE A 156 6.98 -5.67 -5.43
C ILE A 156 8.05 -4.64 -5.76
N ASN A 157 8.75 -4.15 -4.73
CA ASN A 157 9.93 -3.32 -4.94
C ASN A 157 11.23 -4.16 -4.94
N GLN A 158 12.36 -3.52 -5.23
CA GLN A 158 13.67 -4.18 -5.29
C GLN A 158 14.11 -4.80 -3.95
N GLU A 159 13.77 -4.20 -2.82
CA GLU A 159 14.12 -4.73 -1.49
C GLU A 159 13.31 -5.99 -1.19
N GLU A 160 12.02 -5.96 -1.49
CA GLU A 160 11.12 -7.11 -1.38
C GLU A 160 11.55 -8.25 -2.32
N TYR A 161 11.96 -7.92 -3.55
CA TYR A 161 12.52 -8.90 -4.48
C TYR A 161 13.76 -9.58 -3.90
N ASN A 162 14.73 -8.81 -3.40
CA ASN A 162 15.95 -9.35 -2.81
C ASN A 162 15.67 -10.26 -1.60
N ALA A 163 14.64 -9.96 -0.81
CA ALA A 163 14.20 -10.78 0.31
C ALA A 163 13.55 -12.11 -0.11
N ASN A 164 13.07 -12.21 -1.36
CA ASN A 164 12.35 -13.36 -1.90
C ASN A 164 13.15 -14.15 -2.96
N VAL A 165 14.33 -13.68 -3.37
CA VAL A 165 15.08 -14.25 -4.49
C VAL A 165 15.42 -15.75 -4.34
N SER A 166 15.54 -16.26 -3.11
CA SER A 166 15.81 -17.68 -2.84
C SER A 166 14.64 -18.61 -3.21
N ASN A 167 13.43 -18.07 -3.38
CA ASN A 167 12.21 -18.81 -3.70
C ASN A 167 11.57 -18.31 -5.00
N LEU A 168 12.37 -17.68 -5.87
CA LEU A 168 11.84 -17.01 -7.06
C LEU A 168 11.14 -17.96 -8.03
N GLU A 169 11.66 -19.18 -8.20
CA GLU A 169 11.05 -20.21 -9.06
C GLU A 169 9.65 -20.57 -8.54
N ASP A 170 9.52 -20.87 -7.26
CA ASP A 170 8.23 -21.21 -6.62
C ASP A 170 7.23 -20.05 -6.71
N ILE A 171 7.73 -18.79 -6.65
CA ILE A 171 6.91 -17.58 -6.77
C ILE A 171 6.40 -17.43 -8.20
N LEU A 172 7.25 -17.62 -9.21
CA LEU A 172 6.88 -17.53 -10.61
C LEU A 172 5.93 -18.65 -11.03
N ASP A 173 6.01 -19.81 -10.37
CA ASP A 173 5.04 -20.89 -10.54
C ASP A 173 3.67 -20.56 -9.91
N SER A 174 3.65 -19.66 -8.92
CA SER A 174 2.44 -19.27 -8.18
C SER A 174 1.70 -18.07 -8.80
N CYS A 175 2.36 -17.22 -9.56
CA CYS A 175 1.77 -16.05 -10.20
C CYS A 175 2.15 -15.94 -11.68
N LYS A 176 1.26 -15.42 -12.52
CA LYS A 176 1.52 -15.30 -13.96
C LYS A 176 2.53 -14.22 -14.31
N ASN A 177 2.57 -13.13 -13.52
CA ASN A 177 3.39 -11.97 -13.79
C ASN A 177 3.95 -11.40 -12.49
N LEU A 178 5.26 -11.28 -12.37
CA LEU A 178 5.93 -10.59 -11.29
C LEU A 178 6.56 -9.29 -11.79
N ILE A 179 6.14 -8.15 -11.25
CA ILE A 179 6.65 -6.82 -11.60
C ILE A 179 7.49 -6.30 -10.43
N VAL A 180 8.77 -6.06 -10.68
CA VAL A 180 9.72 -5.52 -9.70
C VAL A 180 10.01 -4.06 -10.02
N THR A 181 9.66 -3.13 -9.11
CA THR A 181 9.96 -1.71 -9.30
C THR A 181 11.34 -1.37 -8.74
N CYS A 182 12.18 -0.71 -9.57
CA CYS A 182 13.59 -0.39 -9.28
C CYS A 182 13.82 1.14 -9.13
N GLY A 183 12.82 1.88 -8.65
CA GLY A 183 12.89 3.33 -8.48
C GLY A 183 13.18 4.05 -9.81
N ARG A 184 14.22 4.89 -9.83
CA ARG A 184 14.63 5.65 -11.05
C ARG A 184 15.11 4.77 -12.21
N GLU A 185 15.40 3.52 -11.97
CA GLU A 185 15.89 2.57 -12.98
C GLU A 185 14.75 1.86 -13.72
N GLY A 186 13.48 2.16 -13.33
CA GLY A 186 12.30 1.63 -13.99
C GLY A 186 11.76 0.38 -13.31
N SER A 187 11.35 -0.61 -14.08
CA SER A 187 10.80 -1.88 -13.58
C SER A 187 11.24 -3.07 -14.43
N ILE A 188 11.27 -4.24 -13.80
CA ILE A 188 11.55 -5.53 -14.44
C ILE A 188 10.27 -6.35 -14.40
N HIS A 189 9.93 -7.04 -15.48
CA HIS A 189 8.81 -7.94 -15.59
C HIS A 189 9.31 -9.37 -15.82
N HIS A 190 8.94 -10.26 -14.91
CA HIS A 190 9.16 -11.70 -15.01
C HIS A 190 7.82 -12.39 -15.35
N THR A 191 7.85 -13.33 -16.32
CA THR A 191 6.72 -14.12 -16.81
C THR A 191 7.08 -15.58 -16.81
#